data_922804b8c9a34ead06a0adeaa7d40d4f
#
_entry.id   922804b8c9a34ead06a0adeaa7d40d4f
#
_cell.length_a   1.000
_cell.length_b   1.000
_cell.length_c   1.000
_cell.angle_alpha   90.00
_cell.angle_beta   90.00
_cell.angle_gamma   90.00
#
_symmetry.space_group_name_H-M   'P 1'
#
loop_
_entity.id
_entity.type
_entity.pdbx_description
1 polymer ?
#
loop_
_entity_poly.entity_id
_entity_poly.type
_entity_poly.pdbx_seq_one_letter_code
_entity_poly.pdbx_strand_id
1 'polypeptide(L)'
;MNIKIGSLLLLLIVSDISFAADDGIAYLQQEIKVKVEVLDEPCDIAPGDELINIDYGTIVDKYLYINTRTIGEKFKINLIDCDISISDRVAISFSGIENSKLPGMLSVIPMSGQGDVGIGIGFETESGEFIPLSDEKQYKLNEGDNSFTFNTFVQAEIDRLIARTIKLGEFESSAIFHLNYD
;
A
#
# COMPACT_ATOMS: atom_id res chain seq x y z
N MET A 1 -14.09 99.37 56.60
CA MET A 1 -14.72 98.81 55.39
C MET A 1 -13.86 97.67 54.96
N ASN A 2 -14.11 96.47 55.41
CA ASN A 2 -13.24 95.29 55.43
C ASN A 2 -13.77 94.23 54.47
N ILE A 3 -12.99 93.96 53.43
CA ILE A 3 -13.25 92.88 52.47
C ILE A 3 -12.49 91.70 52.95
N LYS A 4 -13.21 90.65 53.32
CA LYS A 4 -12.60 89.32 53.60
C LYS A 4 -12.54 88.49 52.32
N ILE A 5 -11.33 88.18 51.95
CA ILE A 5 -11.04 87.29 50.88
C ILE A 5 -11.17 85.83 51.38
N GLY A 6 -12.19 85.11 50.93
CA GLY A 6 -12.32 83.71 51.20
C GLY A 6 -11.45 82.88 50.21
N SER A 7 -10.54 82.12 50.80
CA SER A 7 -9.70 81.18 50.04
C SER A 7 -10.52 79.93 49.69
N LEU A 8 -10.76 79.74 48.37
CA LEU A 8 -11.43 78.56 47.87
C LEU A 8 -10.35 77.50 47.54
N LEU A 9 -10.26 76.51 48.41
CA LEU A 9 -9.35 75.38 48.23
C LEU A 9 -9.97 74.42 47.19
N LEU A 10 -9.42 74.42 45.96
CA LEU A 10 -9.86 73.52 44.90
C LEU A 10 -9.17 72.16 45.09
N LEU A 11 -9.91 71.18 45.55
CA LEU A 11 -9.44 69.79 45.66
C LEU A 11 -9.48 69.13 44.29
N LEU A 12 -8.34 68.93 43.68
CA LEU A 12 -8.19 68.15 42.46
C LEU A 12 -8.23 66.65 42.84
N ILE A 13 -9.34 66.00 42.55
CA ILE A 13 -9.46 64.55 42.63
C ILE A 13 -8.86 63.97 41.35
N VAL A 14 -7.63 63.44 41.44
CA VAL A 14 -7.01 62.66 40.37
C VAL A 14 -7.62 61.29 40.42
N SER A 15 -8.54 61.00 39.49
CA SER A 15 -9.06 59.64 39.29
C SER A 15 -8.01 58.83 38.49
N ASP A 16 -7.32 57.93 39.18
CA ASP A 16 -6.48 56.89 38.55
C ASP A 16 -7.37 55.97 37.75
N ILE A 17 -7.37 56.17 36.43
CA ILE A 17 -7.96 55.19 35.49
C ILE A 17 -6.98 54.04 35.35
N SER A 18 -7.15 53.01 36.16
CA SER A 18 -6.45 51.72 35.95
C SER A 18 -7.00 51.05 34.69
N PHE A 19 -6.24 51.13 33.59
CA PHE A 19 -6.47 50.24 32.46
C PHE A 19 -6.02 48.85 32.89
N ALA A 20 -6.96 47.97 33.18
CA ALA A 20 -6.71 46.55 33.20
C ALA A 20 -6.45 46.11 31.74
N ALA A 21 -5.20 45.82 31.42
CA ALA A 21 -4.88 45.11 30.21
C ALA A 21 -5.42 43.69 30.37
N ASP A 22 -6.56 43.45 29.76
CA ASP A 22 -7.06 42.10 29.57
C ASP A 22 -6.12 41.40 28.53
N ASP A 23 -5.10 40.71 29.07
CA ASP A 23 -4.30 39.78 28.30
C ASP A 23 -5.17 38.60 27.88
N GLY A 24 -6.12 38.86 26.99
CA GLY A 24 -6.94 37.85 26.35
C GLY A 24 -6.07 36.87 25.57
N ILE A 25 -5.63 35.81 26.25
CA ILE A 25 -5.08 34.65 25.55
C ILE A 25 -6.19 34.12 24.67
N ALA A 26 -6.15 34.50 23.40
CA ALA A 26 -7.06 33.93 22.41
C ALA A 26 -6.72 32.46 22.24
N TYR A 27 -7.45 31.59 22.93
CA TYR A 27 -7.40 30.16 22.68
C TYR A 27 -8.03 29.92 21.31
N LEU A 28 -7.17 29.64 20.31
CA LEU A 28 -7.64 29.17 19.03
C LEU A 28 -8.13 27.72 19.21
N GLN A 29 -9.41 27.57 19.47
CA GLN A 29 -10.07 26.27 19.45
C GLN A 29 -10.36 25.91 18.01
N GLN A 30 -9.68 24.90 17.50
CA GLN A 30 -10.01 24.28 16.23
C GLN A 30 -10.73 22.95 16.49
N GLU A 31 -11.90 22.83 15.88
CA GLU A 31 -12.65 21.56 15.91
C GLU A 31 -12.05 20.62 14.85
N ILE A 32 -11.56 19.47 15.29
CA ILE A 32 -11.16 18.38 14.41
C ILE A 32 -12.33 17.41 14.32
N LYS A 33 -12.96 17.30 13.14
CA LYS A 33 -13.97 16.28 12.87
C LYS A 33 -13.28 15.04 12.37
N VAL A 34 -13.34 13.96 13.14
CA VAL A 34 -12.88 12.63 12.72
C VAL A 34 -14.11 11.84 12.30
N LYS A 35 -14.16 11.47 11.01
CA LYS A 35 -15.15 10.52 10.50
C LYS A 35 -14.48 9.15 10.44
N VAL A 36 -15.05 8.18 11.13
CA VAL A 36 -14.62 6.78 11.13
C VAL A 36 -15.77 5.96 10.58
N GLU A 37 -15.48 5.13 9.59
CA GLU A 37 -16.37 4.10 9.10
C GLU A 37 -15.77 2.75 9.49
N VAL A 38 -16.55 1.91 10.15
CA VAL A 38 -16.15 0.54 10.48
C VAL A 38 -16.79 -0.33 9.41
N LEU A 39 -15.96 -0.96 8.59
CA LEU A 39 -16.40 -1.92 7.59
C LEU A 39 -16.30 -3.32 8.19
N ASP A 40 -17.26 -4.16 7.87
CA ASP A 40 -17.23 -5.58 8.19
C ASP A 40 -16.58 -6.29 7.00
N GLU A 41 -15.50 -7.03 7.26
CA GLU A 41 -14.82 -7.77 6.19
C GLU A 41 -15.47 -9.14 6.05
N PRO A 42 -15.83 -9.56 4.82
CA PRO A 42 -16.51 -10.83 4.59
C PRO A 42 -15.68 -12.05 4.96
N CYS A 43 -14.35 -11.98 4.87
CA CYS A 43 -13.43 -13.10 5.10
C CYS A 43 -12.19 -12.65 5.86
N ASP A 44 -11.60 -13.56 6.61
CA ASP A 44 -10.25 -13.42 7.17
C ASP A 44 -9.20 -14.10 6.27
N ILE A 45 -7.97 -13.58 6.26
CA ILE A 45 -6.83 -14.27 5.64
C ILE A 45 -6.40 -15.41 6.55
N ALA A 46 -6.22 -16.60 5.99
CA ALA A 46 -5.77 -17.75 6.78
C ALA A 46 -4.42 -17.47 7.46
N PRO A 47 -4.23 -17.84 8.74
CA PRO A 47 -2.98 -17.62 9.45
C PRO A 47 -1.79 -18.23 8.71
N GLY A 48 -0.80 -17.38 8.40
CA GLY A 48 0.39 -17.74 7.65
C GLY A 48 0.38 -17.32 6.18
N ASP A 49 -0.78 -16.95 5.63
CA ASP A 49 -0.91 -16.47 4.26
C ASP A 49 -0.74 -14.94 4.15
N GLU A 50 -0.55 -14.24 5.27
CA GLU A 50 -0.20 -12.81 5.29
C GLU A 50 1.18 -12.55 4.65
N LEU A 51 2.05 -13.58 4.64
CA LEU A 51 3.35 -13.56 4.00
C LEU A 51 3.61 -14.87 3.25
N ILE A 52 3.42 -14.84 1.93
CA ILE A 52 3.67 -15.99 1.06
C ILE A 52 5.08 -15.87 0.48
N ASN A 53 5.94 -16.84 0.79
CA ASN A 53 7.29 -16.93 0.24
C ASN A 53 7.32 -17.94 -0.92
N ILE A 54 7.82 -17.49 -2.08
CA ILE A 54 7.94 -18.32 -3.28
C ILE A 54 9.43 -18.41 -3.63
N ASP A 55 9.96 -19.63 -3.60
CA ASP A 55 11.36 -19.90 -3.94
C ASP A 55 11.43 -20.62 -5.31
N TYR A 56 12.02 -19.97 -6.30
CA TYR A 56 12.24 -20.55 -7.62
C TYR A 56 13.48 -21.47 -7.67
N GLY A 57 14.21 -21.60 -6.57
CA GLY A 57 15.47 -22.31 -6.54
C GLY A 57 16.48 -21.75 -7.53
N THR A 58 17.18 -22.63 -8.23
CA THR A 58 18.19 -22.21 -9.21
C THR A 58 17.61 -22.20 -10.64
N ILE A 59 17.53 -21.03 -11.22
CA ILE A 59 17.14 -20.85 -12.63
C ILE A 59 18.41 -20.83 -13.48
N VAL A 60 18.52 -21.79 -14.41
CA VAL A 60 19.63 -21.84 -15.35
C VAL A 60 19.38 -20.86 -16.50
N ASP A 61 20.28 -19.90 -16.73
CA ASP A 61 20.16 -18.88 -17.78
C ASP A 61 19.89 -19.46 -19.18
N LYS A 62 20.54 -20.57 -19.51
CA LYS A 62 20.30 -21.34 -20.74
C LYS A 62 18.84 -21.70 -20.94
N TYR A 63 18.13 -22.02 -19.86
CA TYR A 63 16.70 -22.34 -19.93
C TYR A 63 15.89 -21.12 -20.39
N LEU A 64 16.19 -19.94 -19.85
CA LEU A 64 15.55 -18.69 -20.26
C LEU A 64 15.86 -18.32 -21.70
N TYR A 65 17.10 -18.53 -22.16
CA TYR A 65 17.46 -18.29 -23.57
C TYR A 65 16.75 -19.21 -24.59
N ILE A 66 16.27 -20.37 -24.14
CA ILE A 66 15.55 -21.32 -25.00
C ILE A 66 14.04 -21.11 -24.89
N ASN A 67 13.54 -20.96 -23.67
CA ASN A 67 12.11 -21.00 -23.37
C ASN A 67 11.50 -19.62 -23.09
N THR A 68 12.32 -18.56 -22.99
CA THR A 68 11.96 -17.19 -22.64
C THR A 68 11.47 -17.00 -21.21
N ARG A 69 10.81 -17.98 -20.63
CA ARG A 69 10.26 -17.96 -19.26
C ARG A 69 10.41 -19.32 -18.57
N THR A 70 10.31 -19.33 -17.25
CA THR A 70 10.26 -20.57 -16.47
C THR A 70 8.89 -21.24 -16.55
N ILE A 71 8.81 -22.47 -16.08
CA ILE A 71 7.56 -23.11 -15.68
C ILE A 71 7.04 -22.35 -14.46
N GLY A 72 5.73 -22.24 -14.34
CA GLY A 72 5.12 -21.53 -13.22
C GLY A 72 5.24 -22.28 -11.90
N GLU A 73 5.55 -21.57 -10.84
CA GLU A 73 5.50 -22.04 -9.46
C GLU A 73 4.12 -21.72 -8.86
N LYS A 74 3.48 -22.72 -8.25
CA LYS A 74 2.13 -22.56 -7.67
C LYS A 74 2.20 -21.98 -6.28
N PHE A 75 1.28 -21.07 -5.99
CA PHE A 75 1.01 -20.61 -4.62
C PHE A 75 -0.50 -20.48 -4.40
N LYS A 76 -0.91 -20.33 -3.15
CA LYS A 76 -2.32 -20.21 -2.77
C LYS A 76 -2.53 -19.00 -1.87
N ILE A 77 -3.72 -18.44 -1.97
CA ILE A 77 -4.26 -17.48 -1.01
C ILE A 77 -5.49 -18.17 -0.42
N ASN A 78 -5.48 -18.41 0.88
CA ASN A 78 -6.57 -19.05 1.60
C ASN A 78 -7.30 -17.98 2.43
N LEU A 79 -8.62 -17.94 2.26
CA LEU A 79 -9.53 -17.12 3.04
C LEU A 79 -10.36 -18.05 3.92
N ILE A 80 -10.59 -17.64 5.16
CA ILE A 80 -11.35 -18.42 6.15
C ILE A 80 -12.51 -17.58 6.69
N ASP A 81 -13.45 -18.26 7.32
CA ASP A 81 -14.60 -17.65 8.00
C ASP A 81 -15.40 -16.68 7.11
N CYS A 82 -15.47 -16.96 5.80
CA CYS A 82 -16.17 -16.11 4.86
C CYS A 82 -17.69 -16.12 5.10
N ASP A 83 -18.29 -14.95 5.22
CA ASP A 83 -19.73 -14.70 5.29
C ASP A 83 -20.25 -14.14 3.97
N ILE A 84 -20.88 -15.00 3.16
CA ILE A 84 -21.42 -14.61 1.84
C ILE A 84 -22.67 -13.72 1.94
N SER A 85 -23.21 -13.49 3.13
CA SER A 85 -24.29 -12.53 3.31
C SER A 85 -23.78 -11.07 3.25
N ILE A 86 -22.48 -10.84 3.49
CA ILE A 86 -21.81 -9.54 3.37
C ILE A 86 -21.36 -9.33 1.93
N SER A 87 -20.61 -10.27 1.36
CA SER A 87 -20.26 -10.29 -0.07
C SER A 87 -20.07 -11.73 -0.56
N ASP A 88 -20.61 -12.05 -1.74
CA ASP A 88 -20.44 -13.36 -2.38
C ASP A 88 -19.30 -13.41 -3.40
N ARG A 89 -18.48 -12.32 -3.47
CA ARG A 89 -17.38 -12.19 -4.43
C ARG A 89 -16.19 -11.50 -3.81
N VAL A 90 -15.02 -11.85 -4.33
CA VAL A 90 -13.76 -11.14 -4.05
C VAL A 90 -13.03 -10.89 -5.36
N ALA A 91 -12.53 -9.67 -5.54
CA ALA A 91 -11.57 -9.36 -6.58
C ALA A 91 -10.16 -9.45 -5.99
N ILE A 92 -9.28 -10.22 -6.65
CA ILE A 92 -7.89 -10.39 -6.24
C ILE A 92 -7.00 -9.75 -7.28
N SER A 93 -6.09 -8.89 -6.83
CA SER A 93 -5.08 -8.25 -7.68
C SER A 93 -3.71 -8.24 -6.99
N PHE A 94 -2.66 -8.03 -7.79
CA PHE A 94 -1.29 -7.97 -7.32
C PHE A 94 -0.69 -6.62 -7.67
N SER A 95 0.04 -5.99 -6.76
CA SER A 95 0.75 -4.74 -6.98
C SER A 95 2.21 -4.85 -6.55
N GLY A 96 3.06 -4.01 -7.13
CA GLY A 96 4.48 -3.94 -6.82
C GLY A 96 5.22 -3.03 -7.79
N ILE A 97 6.54 -3.05 -7.74
CA ILE A 97 7.35 -2.26 -8.68
C ILE A 97 7.33 -2.94 -10.04
N GLU A 98 6.76 -2.27 -11.05
CA GLU A 98 6.62 -2.81 -12.39
C GLU A 98 7.95 -2.78 -13.15
N ASN A 99 8.22 -3.84 -13.93
CA ASN A 99 9.34 -3.89 -14.86
C ASN A 99 9.01 -3.08 -16.12
N SER A 100 9.82 -2.06 -16.41
CA SER A 100 9.58 -1.13 -17.52
C SER A 100 9.64 -1.77 -18.92
N LYS A 101 10.23 -2.96 -19.04
CA LYS A 101 10.39 -3.69 -20.32
C LYS A 101 9.52 -4.94 -20.44
N LEU A 102 8.89 -5.33 -19.33
CA LEU A 102 7.92 -6.41 -19.25
C LEU A 102 6.65 -5.87 -18.61
N PRO A 103 5.81 -5.14 -19.36
CA PRO A 103 4.61 -4.51 -18.80
C PRO A 103 3.69 -5.50 -18.09
N GLY A 104 3.18 -5.09 -16.92
CA GLY A 104 2.34 -5.93 -16.08
C GLY A 104 3.09 -6.95 -15.23
N MET A 105 4.44 -6.96 -15.25
CA MET A 105 5.26 -7.86 -14.44
C MET A 105 6.05 -7.09 -13.38
N LEU A 106 6.41 -7.78 -12.30
CA LEU A 106 7.28 -7.22 -11.27
C LEU A 106 8.72 -7.05 -11.78
N SER A 107 9.32 -5.94 -11.39
CA SER A 107 10.75 -5.77 -11.43
C SER A 107 11.43 -6.62 -10.36
N VAL A 108 12.65 -7.10 -10.63
CA VAL A 108 13.47 -7.83 -9.68
C VAL A 108 14.67 -7.00 -9.26
N ILE A 109 15.11 -7.18 -8.02
CA ILE A 109 16.24 -6.50 -7.43
C ILE A 109 17.36 -7.53 -7.21
N PRO A 110 18.57 -7.32 -7.78
CA PRO A 110 19.69 -8.20 -7.47
C PRO A 110 20.11 -8.01 -6.01
N MET A 111 20.32 -9.09 -5.29
CA MET A 111 20.78 -9.02 -3.88
C MET A 111 22.15 -8.36 -3.74
N SER A 112 22.94 -8.28 -4.80
CA SER A 112 24.15 -7.44 -4.88
C SER A 112 23.88 -5.94 -4.85
N GLY A 113 22.61 -5.53 -4.88
CA GLY A 113 22.15 -4.15 -4.68
C GLY A 113 22.25 -3.22 -5.88
N GLN A 114 22.77 -3.64 -7.05
CA GLN A 114 22.95 -2.73 -8.17
C GLN A 114 22.63 -3.33 -9.55
N GLY A 115 21.84 -2.58 -10.30
CA GLY A 115 21.61 -2.77 -11.73
C GLY A 115 20.43 -3.70 -12.03
N ASP A 116 20.05 -3.65 -13.30
CA ASP A 116 18.98 -4.45 -13.87
C ASP A 116 19.47 -5.87 -14.17
N VAL A 117 18.70 -6.88 -13.77
CA VAL A 117 19.01 -8.30 -13.99
C VAL A 117 18.60 -8.74 -15.39
N GLY A 118 17.61 -8.11 -15.99
CA GLY A 118 17.10 -8.44 -17.31
C GLY A 118 16.00 -9.51 -17.29
N ILE A 119 15.29 -9.62 -16.18
CA ILE A 119 14.14 -10.52 -15.99
C ILE A 119 13.04 -9.80 -15.21
N GLY A 120 11.82 -10.34 -15.28
CA GLY A 120 10.68 -9.93 -14.46
C GLY A 120 9.91 -11.13 -13.96
N ILE A 121 9.02 -10.91 -12.99
CA ILE A 121 8.15 -11.94 -12.43
C ILE A 121 6.71 -11.62 -12.81
N GLY A 122 6.03 -12.59 -13.43
CA GLY A 122 4.62 -12.50 -13.80
C GLY A 122 3.73 -13.39 -12.96
N PHE A 123 2.44 -13.04 -12.90
CA PHE A 123 1.40 -13.83 -12.26
C PHE A 123 0.44 -14.41 -13.29
N GLU A 124 -0.09 -15.58 -13.00
CA GLU A 124 -1.11 -16.25 -13.81
C GLU A 124 -2.18 -16.87 -12.91
N THR A 125 -3.38 -17.00 -13.45
CA THR A 125 -4.41 -17.84 -12.85
C THR A 125 -3.96 -19.32 -12.85
N GLU A 126 -4.66 -20.16 -12.13
CA GLU A 126 -4.40 -21.61 -12.18
C GLU A 126 -4.48 -22.19 -13.61
N SER A 127 -5.33 -21.62 -14.46
CA SER A 127 -5.48 -22.01 -15.87
C SER A 127 -4.38 -21.47 -16.81
N GLY A 128 -3.45 -20.64 -16.30
CA GLY A 128 -2.36 -20.04 -17.08
C GLY A 128 -2.72 -18.74 -17.78
N GLU A 129 -3.82 -18.09 -17.42
CA GLU A 129 -4.13 -16.75 -17.91
C GLU A 129 -3.28 -15.70 -17.18
N PHE A 130 -2.55 -14.88 -17.94
CA PHE A 130 -1.70 -13.81 -17.37
C PHE A 130 -2.54 -12.78 -16.61
N ILE A 131 -2.06 -12.40 -15.44
CA ILE A 131 -2.62 -11.35 -14.58
C ILE A 131 -1.61 -10.21 -14.51
N PRO A 132 -1.82 -9.13 -15.28
CA PRO A 132 -1.00 -7.93 -15.14
C PRO A 132 -1.08 -7.34 -13.74
N LEU A 133 -0.01 -6.65 -13.31
CA LEU A 133 -0.05 -5.91 -12.05
C LEU A 133 -1.21 -4.92 -12.05
N SER A 134 -1.90 -4.83 -10.92
CA SER A 134 -3.07 -4.00 -10.67
C SER A 134 -4.36 -4.40 -11.41
N ASP A 135 -4.32 -5.44 -12.25
CA ASP A 135 -5.54 -6.01 -12.82
C ASP A 135 -6.25 -6.88 -11.79
N GLU A 136 -7.57 -6.68 -11.67
CA GLU A 136 -8.41 -7.44 -10.75
C GLU A 136 -9.01 -8.68 -11.44
N LYS A 137 -8.95 -9.81 -10.76
CA LYS A 137 -9.65 -11.04 -11.16
C LYS A 137 -10.71 -11.38 -10.12
N GLN A 138 -11.95 -11.45 -10.56
CA GLN A 138 -13.10 -11.76 -9.70
C GLN A 138 -13.28 -13.26 -9.50
N TYR A 139 -13.50 -13.62 -8.24
CA TYR A 139 -13.78 -14.97 -7.80
C TYR A 139 -15.06 -15.00 -6.98
N LYS A 140 -15.80 -16.10 -7.11
CA LYS A 140 -16.97 -16.35 -6.27
C LYS A 140 -16.53 -16.93 -4.94
N LEU A 141 -17.12 -16.43 -3.85
CA LEU A 141 -16.94 -16.97 -2.50
C LEU A 141 -17.98 -18.04 -2.20
N ASN A 142 -17.59 -18.99 -1.37
CA ASN A 142 -18.46 -19.90 -0.67
C ASN A 142 -18.46 -19.57 0.82
N GLU A 143 -19.49 -19.98 1.52
CA GLU A 143 -19.55 -19.88 2.97
C GLU A 143 -18.39 -20.62 3.62
N GLY A 144 -17.71 -20.00 4.59
CA GLY A 144 -16.56 -20.56 5.27
C GLY A 144 -15.27 -20.46 4.46
N ASP A 145 -14.53 -21.56 4.30
CA ASP A 145 -13.17 -21.54 3.75
C ASP A 145 -13.15 -21.52 2.22
N ASN A 146 -12.28 -20.65 1.67
CA ASN A 146 -12.01 -20.53 0.24
C ASN A 146 -10.50 -20.58 -0.03
N SER A 147 -10.10 -21.17 -1.16
CA SER A 147 -8.70 -21.30 -1.56
C SER A 147 -8.54 -20.95 -3.04
N PHE A 148 -7.71 -19.97 -3.32
CA PHE A 148 -7.41 -19.50 -4.66
C PHE A 148 -5.99 -19.86 -5.04
N THR A 149 -5.83 -20.59 -6.14
CA THR A 149 -4.53 -21.03 -6.64
C THR A 149 -4.09 -20.13 -7.77
N PHE A 150 -2.84 -19.68 -7.70
CA PHE A 150 -2.16 -18.88 -8.71
C PHE A 150 -0.86 -19.55 -9.10
N ASN A 151 -0.33 -19.14 -10.25
CA ASN A 151 1.04 -19.44 -10.64
C ASN A 151 1.83 -18.14 -10.76
N THR A 152 3.12 -18.22 -10.52
CA THR A 152 4.05 -17.14 -10.77
C THR A 152 5.26 -17.68 -11.52
N PHE A 153 5.83 -16.89 -12.44
CA PHE A 153 6.92 -17.32 -13.31
C PHE A 153 7.93 -16.21 -13.52
N VAL A 154 9.15 -16.58 -13.86
CA VAL A 154 10.21 -15.65 -14.26
C VAL A 154 10.30 -15.59 -15.76
N GLN A 155 10.32 -14.38 -16.34
CA GLN A 155 10.47 -14.14 -17.76
C GLN A 155 11.65 -13.23 -18.04
N ALA A 156 12.41 -13.53 -19.07
CA ALA A 156 13.52 -12.70 -19.49
C ALA A 156 13.05 -11.57 -20.45
N GLU A 157 13.69 -10.41 -20.32
CA GLU A 157 13.49 -9.30 -21.24
C GLU A 157 14.00 -9.65 -22.65
N ILE A 158 13.26 -9.25 -23.67
CA ILE A 158 13.57 -9.63 -25.06
C ILE A 158 14.95 -9.15 -25.51
N ASP A 159 15.32 -7.92 -25.16
CA ASP A 159 16.63 -7.36 -25.50
C ASP A 159 17.77 -8.11 -24.81
N ARG A 160 17.56 -8.59 -23.58
CA ARG A 160 18.52 -9.41 -22.84
C ARG A 160 18.68 -10.81 -23.42
N LEU A 161 17.58 -11.39 -23.92
CA LEU A 161 17.61 -12.66 -24.64
C LEU A 161 18.44 -12.56 -25.92
N ILE A 162 18.20 -11.52 -26.75
CA ILE A 162 18.91 -11.29 -28.01
C ILE A 162 20.38 -11.03 -27.77
N ALA A 163 20.71 -10.16 -26.82
CA ALA A 163 22.09 -9.78 -26.52
C ALA A 163 22.83 -10.83 -25.65
N ARG A 164 22.12 -11.81 -25.09
CA ARG A 164 22.65 -12.79 -24.12
C ARG A 164 23.31 -12.12 -22.91
N THR A 165 22.61 -11.15 -22.32
CA THR A 165 23.12 -10.32 -21.22
C THR A 165 22.26 -10.39 -19.95
N ILE A 166 21.54 -11.49 -19.74
CA ILE A 166 20.88 -11.76 -18.46
C ILE A 166 21.97 -11.85 -17.40
N LYS A 167 21.84 -11.06 -16.32
CA LYS A 167 22.80 -11.09 -15.22
C LYS A 167 22.58 -12.30 -14.34
N LEU A 168 23.68 -12.95 -13.99
CA LEU A 168 23.71 -14.06 -13.05
C LEU A 168 23.79 -13.51 -11.61
N GLY A 169 23.27 -14.27 -10.66
CA GLY A 169 23.30 -13.95 -9.24
C GLY A 169 21.94 -14.16 -8.59
N GLU A 170 21.89 -13.86 -7.31
CA GLU A 170 20.64 -13.92 -6.51
C GLU A 170 19.82 -12.66 -6.74
N PHE A 171 18.54 -12.81 -6.80
CA PHE A 171 17.58 -11.71 -6.94
C PHE A 171 16.32 -11.96 -6.10
N GLU A 172 15.64 -10.90 -5.77
CA GLU A 172 14.38 -10.92 -5.06
C GLU A 172 13.38 -9.94 -5.68
N SER A 173 12.12 -10.12 -5.35
CA SER A 173 11.04 -9.18 -5.66
C SER A 173 9.95 -9.31 -4.60
N SER A 174 9.18 -8.26 -4.42
CA SER A 174 8.04 -8.24 -3.52
C SER A 174 6.79 -7.75 -4.25
N ALA A 175 5.67 -8.40 -3.96
CA ALA A 175 4.35 -7.96 -4.38
C ALA A 175 3.43 -7.91 -3.17
N ILE A 176 2.39 -7.09 -3.28
CA ILE A 176 1.27 -7.05 -2.34
C ILE A 176 0.05 -7.59 -3.10
N PHE A 177 -0.64 -8.56 -2.53
CA PHE A 177 -1.95 -8.92 -3.04
C PHE A 177 -3.03 -8.08 -2.34
N HIS A 178 -4.07 -7.75 -3.08
CA HIS A 178 -5.20 -6.98 -2.60
C HIS A 178 -6.46 -7.82 -2.74
N LEU A 179 -7.27 -7.77 -1.71
CA LEU A 179 -8.61 -8.37 -1.68
C LEU A 179 -9.62 -7.21 -1.67
N ASN A 180 -10.46 -7.16 -2.68
CA ASN A 180 -11.50 -6.16 -2.79
C ASN A 180 -12.86 -6.86 -2.85
N TYR A 181 -13.74 -6.52 -1.92
CA TYR A 181 -15.07 -7.09 -1.79
C TYR A 181 -16.11 -6.07 -2.30
N ASP A 182 -17.00 -6.52 -3.17
CA ASP A 182 -18.09 -5.70 -3.75
C ASP A 182 -19.37 -5.76 -2.91
#